data_0ff32333b6db7c2dd869241a15de79a4
#
_entry.id   0ff32333b6db7c2dd869241a15de79a4
#
_cell.length_a   1.000
_cell.length_b   1.000
_cell.length_c   1.000
_cell.angle_alpha   90.00
_cell.angle_beta   90.00
_cell.angle_gamma   90.00
#
_symmetry.space_group_name_H-M   'P 1'
#
loop_
_entity.id
_entity.type
_entity.pdbx_description
1 polymer ?
#
loop_
_entity_poly.entity_id
_entity_poly.type
_entity_poly.pdbx_seq_one_letter_code
_entity_poly.pdbx_strand_id
1 'polypeptide(L)'
;MEAATSDMFEIESSKLAAERADDPTKVFAKQMIADHQKTSAELKQLVDSGKVKASIPTAMTSAQKSTLDKLNGLQGEDFTKQYHSDQVSAHKDAVDLFKRYGEGGDNPDLKAWAATTEPALEHHLMMAQDLDK
;
A
#
# COMPACT_ATOMS: atom_id res chain seq x y z
N MET A 1 -2.40 -5.66 -12.18
CA MET A 1 -3.27 -4.70 -11.49
C MET A 1 -2.48 -3.95 -10.41
N GLU A 2 -2.37 -2.65 -10.56
CA GLU A 2 -1.50 -1.82 -9.70
C GLU A 2 -1.92 -1.80 -8.23
N ALA A 3 -3.22 -1.81 -7.96
CA ALA A 3 -3.72 -1.83 -6.58
C ALA A 3 -3.25 -3.07 -5.81
N ALA A 4 -3.27 -4.23 -6.46
CA ALA A 4 -2.83 -5.48 -5.85
C ALA A 4 -1.33 -5.48 -5.57
N THR A 5 -0.51 -5.02 -6.50
CA THR A 5 0.95 -4.94 -6.31
C THR A 5 1.32 -3.90 -5.27
N SER A 6 0.58 -2.78 -5.21
CA SER A 6 0.76 -1.76 -4.18
C SER A 6 0.50 -2.34 -2.79
N ASP A 7 -0.59 -3.10 -2.60
CA ASP A 7 -0.89 -3.76 -1.34
C ASP A 7 0.21 -4.75 -0.93
N MET A 8 0.73 -5.51 -1.88
CA MET A 8 1.83 -6.46 -1.62
C MET A 8 3.06 -5.74 -1.10
N PHE A 9 3.45 -4.64 -1.73
CA PHE A 9 4.60 -3.83 -1.31
C PHE A 9 4.38 -3.28 0.10
N GLU A 10 3.18 -2.72 0.36
CA GLU A 10 2.87 -2.15 1.67
C GLU A 10 2.96 -3.20 2.78
N ILE A 11 2.39 -4.38 2.55
CA ILE A 11 2.42 -5.46 3.53
C ILE A 11 3.86 -5.92 3.79
N GLU A 12 4.62 -6.19 2.74
CA GLU A 12 5.98 -6.72 2.91
C GLU A 12 6.95 -5.70 3.51
N SER A 13 6.90 -4.43 3.05
CA SER A 13 7.74 -3.37 3.61
C SER A 13 7.37 -3.09 5.06
N SER A 14 6.09 -3.14 5.40
CA SER A 14 5.62 -2.89 6.76
C SER A 14 5.95 -4.04 7.72
N LYS A 15 6.05 -5.28 7.23
CA LYS A 15 6.55 -6.41 8.03
C LYS A 15 7.99 -6.16 8.46
N LEU A 16 8.83 -5.65 7.57
CA LEU A 16 10.21 -5.28 7.92
C LEU A 16 10.22 -4.14 8.95
N ALA A 17 9.38 -3.13 8.76
CA ALA A 17 9.31 -1.99 9.67
C ALA A 17 8.83 -2.40 11.07
N ALA A 18 7.91 -3.35 11.15
CA ALA A 18 7.43 -3.86 12.43
C ALA A 18 8.53 -4.53 13.24
N GLU A 19 9.61 -4.96 12.59
CA GLU A 19 10.76 -5.59 13.25
C GLU A 19 11.91 -4.62 13.50
N ARG A 20 12.11 -3.62 12.61
CA ARG A 20 13.37 -2.84 12.55
C ARG A 20 13.24 -1.36 12.87
N ALA A 21 12.04 -0.79 12.79
CA ALA A 21 11.84 0.65 12.94
C ALA A 21 11.69 1.06 14.41
N ASP A 22 11.60 2.38 14.65
CA ASP A 22 11.32 2.91 15.98
C ASP A 22 9.85 2.63 16.37
N ASP A 23 9.49 2.87 17.65
CA ASP A 23 8.18 2.49 18.17
C ASP A 23 7.01 3.17 17.46
N PRO A 24 7.02 4.50 17.19
CA PRO A 24 5.93 5.11 16.43
C PRO A 24 5.77 4.52 15.04
N THR A 25 6.87 4.22 14.36
CA THR A 25 6.86 3.63 13.03
C THR A 25 6.38 2.18 13.07
N LYS A 26 6.70 1.43 14.12
CA LYS A 26 6.19 0.06 14.31
C LYS A 26 4.67 0.06 14.44
N VAL A 27 4.09 1.01 15.16
CA VAL A 27 2.63 1.15 15.28
C VAL A 27 2.02 1.42 13.91
N PHE A 28 2.60 2.36 13.16
CA PHE A 28 2.16 2.67 11.79
C PHE A 28 2.25 1.42 10.91
N ALA A 29 3.36 0.70 10.96
CA ALA A 29 3.57 -0.50 10.14
C ALA A 29 2.52 -1.58 10.41
N LYS A 30 2.19 -1.81 11.67
CA LYS A 30 1.14 -2.78 12.03
C LYS A 30 -0.22 -2.38 11.50
N GLN A 31 -0.53 -1.09 11.53
CA GLN A 31 -1.75 -0.52 10.95
C GLN A 31 -1.77 -0.76 9.44
N MET A 32 -0.65 -0.53 8.76
CA MET A 32 -0.54 -0.74 7.31
C MET A 32 -0.75 -2.21 6.94
N ILE A 33 -0.16 -3.12 7.69
CA ILE A 33 -0.35 -4.56 7.44
C ILE A 33 -1.83 -4.92 7.53
N ALA A 34 -2.50 -4.52 8.61
CA ALA A 34 -3.91 -4.84 8.82
C ALA A 34 -4.80 -4.24 7.73
N ASP A 35 -4.61 -2.96 7.42
CA ASP A 35 -5.47 -2.25 6.48
C ASP A 35 -5.25 -2.74 5.04
N HIS A 36 -4.01 -2.98 4.65
CA HIS A 36 -3.71 -3.47 3.29
C HIS A 36 -4.07 -4.93 3.10
N GLN A 37 -4.03 -5.75 4.15
CA GLN A 37 -4.58 -7.11 4.09
C GLN A 37 -6.08 -7.09 3.86
N LYS A 38 -6.78 -6.14 4.49
CA LYS A 38 -8.22 -5.96 4.30
C LYS A 38 -8.53 -5.54 2.85
N THR A 39 -7.83 -4.55 2.31
CA THR A 39 -8.06 -4.09 0.94
C THR A 39 -7.71 -5.19 -0.08
N SER A 40 -6.66 -5.95 0.16
CA SER A 40 -6.31 -7.10 -0.69
C SER A 40 -7.41 -8.16 -0.70
N ALA A 41 -7.99 -8.46 0.46
CA ALA A 41 -9.09 -9.43 0.58
C ALA A 41 -10.35 -8.93 -0.14
N GLU A 42 -10.66 -7.64 -0.01
CA GLU A 42 -11.79 -7.03 -0.69
C GLU A 42 -11.63 -7.08 -2.21
N LEU A 43 -10.44 -6.76 -2.70
CA LEU A 43 -10.13 -6.80 -4.14
C LEU A 43 -10.23 -8.24 -4.67
N LYS A 44 -9.68 -9.19 -3.95
CA LYS A 44 -9.77 -10.61 -4.30
C LYS A 44 -11.22 -11.06 -4.39
N GLN A 45 -12.05 -10.64 -3.45
CA GLN A 45 -13.46 -10.99 -3.44
C GLN A 45 -14.19 -10.42 -4.67
N LEU A 46 -13.88 -9.21 -5.08
CA LEU A 46 -14.46 -8.61 -6.29
C LEU A 46 -14.10 -9.41 -7.55
N VAL A 47 -12.85 -9.87 -7.65
CA VAL A 47 -12.39 -10.68 -8.77
C VAL A 47 -13.01 -12.08 -8.72
N ASP A 48 -12.99 -12.74 -7.57
CA ASP A 48 -13.50 -14.09 -7.40
C ASP A 48 -15.02 -14.19 -7.62
N SER A 49 -15.76 -13.13 -7.30
CA SER A 49 -17.21 -13.07 -7.50
C SER A 49 -17.60 -12.78 -8.95
N GLY A 50 -16.65 -12.53 -9.83
CA GLY A 50 -16.87 -12.22 -11.23
C GLY A 50 -17.28 -10.77 -11.52
N LYS A 51 -17.34 -9.92 -10.49
CA LYS A 51 -17.68 -8.50 -10.65
C LYS A 51 -16.57 -7.71 -11.33
N VAL A 52 -15.34 -8.15 -11.18
CA VAL A 52 -14.17 -7.54 -11.82
C VAL A 52 -13.47 -8.63 -12.64
N LYS A 53 -13.36 -8.41 -13.93
CA LYS A 53 -12.66 -9.34 -14.84
C LYS A 53 -11.20 -8.93 -14.96
N ALA A 54 -10.41 -9.37 -14.00
CA ALA A 54 -8.97 -9.08 -13.99
C ALA A 54 -8.25 -10.21 -13.27
N SER A 55 -6.97 -10.35 -13.57
CA SER A 55 -6.09 -11.29 -12.86
C SER A 55 -5.35 -10.54 -11.76
N ILE A 56 -5.38 -11.07 -10.55
CA ILE A 56 -4.60 -10.51 -9.44
C ILE A 56 -3.16 -11.02 -9.59
N PRO A 57 -2.16 -10.12 -9.71
CA PRO A 57 -0.76 -10.55 -9.76
C PRO A 57 -0.37 -11.33 -8.50
N THR A 58 0.51 -12.30 -8.67
CA THR A 58 1.02 -13.11 -7.56
C THR A 58 2.34 -12.57 -7.00
N ALA A 59 2.90 -11.52 -7.62
CA ALA A 59 4.16 -10.93 -7.22
C ALA A 59 4.16 -9.42 -7.48
N MET A 60 4.97 -8.71 -6.70
CA MET A 60 5.21 -7.28 -6.89
C MET A 60 5.90 -6.99 -8.22
N THR A 61 5.83 -5.73 -8.67
CA THR A 61 6.58 -5.28 -9.85
C THR A 61 8.09 -5.30 -9.57
N SER A 62 8.90 -5.27 -10.62
CA SER A 62 10.37 -5.21 -10.49
C SER A 62 10.82 -3.98 -9.70
N ALA A 63 10.19 -2.82 -9.94
CA ALA A 63 10.51 -1.59 -9.21
C ALA A 63 10.21 -1.72 -7.72
N GLN A 64 9.07 -2.32 -7.38
CA GLN A 64 8.69 -2.55 -5.98
C GLN A 64 9.63 -3.54 -5.29
N LYS A 65 10.03 -4.60 -5.99
CA LYS A 65 11.00 -5.57 -5.47
C LYS A 65 12.35 -4.91 -5.20
N SER A 66 12.81 -4.04 -6.10
CA SER A 66 14.06 -3.30 -5.92
C SER A 66 14.01 -2.40 -4.69
N THR A 67 12.91 -1.70 -4.49
CA THR A 67 12.70 -0.86 -3.31
C THR A 67 12.70 -1.69 -2.04
N LEU A 68 12.01 -2.82 -2.05
CA LEU A 68 11.95 -3.73 -0.92
C LEU A 68 13.32 -4.32 -0.60
N ASP A 69 14.10 -4.72 -1.62
CA ASP A 69 15.46 -5.24 -1.44
C ASP A 69 16.37 -4.20 -0.81
N LYS A 70 16.25 -2.93 -1.21
CA LYS A 70 16.99 -1.83 -0.60
C LYS A 70 16.63 -1.69 0.88
N LEU A 71 15.35 -1.72 1.23
CA LEU A 71 14.91 -1.68 2.63
C LEU A 71 15.45 -2.87 3.42
N ASN A 72 15.45 -4.04 2.83
CA ASN A 72 15.91 -5.26 3.47
C ASN A 72 17.40 -5.19 3.83
N GLY A 73 18.18 -4.38 3.11
CA GLY A 73 19.59 -4.17 3.40
C GLY A 73 19.87 -3.09 4.45
N LEU A 74 18.86 -2.39 4.94
CA LEU A 74 19.00 -1.31 5.91
C LEU A 74 18.54 -1.74 7.30
N GLN A 75 19.05 -1.08 8.33
CA GLN A 75 18.66 -1.31 9.73
C GLN A 75 18.71 0.00 10.51
N GLY A 76 18.05 0.01 11.68
CA GLY A 76 18.07 1.13 12.60
C GLY A 76 17.48 2.39 11.99
N GLU A 77 18.15 3.51 12.23
CA GLU A 77 17.68 4.82 11.78
C GLU A 77 17.66 4.95 10.26
N ASP A 78 18.62 4.35 9.57
CA ASP A 78 18.66 4.38 8.10
C ASP A 78 17.45 3.67 7.50
N PHE A 79 17.06 2.54 8.07
CA PHE A 79 15.84 1.83 7.65
C PHE A 79 14.62 2.70 7.89
N THR A 80 14.48 3.26 9.09
CA THR A 80 13.32 4.07 9.47
C THR A 80 13.13 5.26 8.54
N LYS A 81 14.20 5.99 8.23
CA LYS A 81 14.14 7.13 7.31
C LYS A 81 13.74 6.73 5.90
N GLN A 82 14.33 5.66 5.39
CA GLN A 82 14.01 5.19 4.04
C GLN A 82 12.58 4.68 3.97
N TYR A 83 12.13 3.95 4.98
CA TYR A 83 10.76 3.46 5.05
C TYR A 83 9.77 4.63 5.04
N HIS A 84 9.99 5.69 5.84
CA HIS A 84 9.13 6.87 5.84
C HIS A 84 9.03 7.51 4.45
N SER A 85 10.16 7.71 3.79
CA SER A 85 10.22 8.29 2.46
C SER A 85 9.47 7.43 1.44
N ASP A 86 9.69 6.12 1.48
CA ASP A 86 9.03 5.17 0.58
C ASP A 86 7.52 5.13 0.83
N GLN A 87 7.09 5.21 2.09
CA GLN A 87 5.68 5.21 2.43
C GLN A 87 4.98 6.48 1.93
N VAL A 88 5.59 7.64 2.08
CA VAL A 88 5.04 8.89 1.57
C VAL A 88 4.88 8.82 0.04
N SER A 89 5.92 8.38 -0.65
CA SER A 89 5.90 8.26 -2.11
C SER A 89 4.85 7.24 -2.59
N ALA A 90 4.84 6.06 -1.99
CA ALA A 90 3.90 4.99 -2.37
C ALA A 90 2.45 5.39 -2.11
N HIS A 91 2.18 6.08 -1.00
CA HIS A 91 0.82 6.51 -0.67
C HIS A 91 0.35 7.66 -1.55
N LYS A 92 1.24 8.57 -1.95
CA LYS A 92 0.88 9.60 -2.94
C LYS A 92 0.45 8.97 -4.25
N ASP A 93 1.20 7.98 -4.71
CA ASP A 93 0.89 7.26 -5.95
C ASP A 93 -0.42 6.49 -5.82
N ALA A 94 -0.64 5.84 -4.68
CA ALA A 94 -1.85 5.06 -4.43
C ALA A 94 -3.08 5.95 -4.35
N VAL A 95 -3.00 7.09 -3.65
CA VAL A 95 -4.11 8.05 -3.55
C VAL A 95 -4.48 8.54 -4.94
N ASP A 96 -3.50 8.93 -5.76
CA ASP A 96 -3.72 9.39 -7.12
C ASP A 96 -4.37 8.30 -7.99
N LEU A 97 -3.86 7.08 -7.91
CA LEU A 97 -4.39 5.94 -8.65
C LEU A 97 -5.86 5.69 -8.30
N PHE A 98 -6.18 5.61 -7.01
CA PHE A 98 -7.53 5.31 -6.54
C PHE A 98 -8.50 6.46 -6.85
N LYS A 99 -8.03 7.69 -6.72
CA LYS A 99 -8.85 8.88 -7.04
C LYS A 99 -9.20 8.91 -8.52
N ARG A 100 -8.23 8.71 -9.40
CA ARG A 100 -8.47 8.66 -10.84
C ARG A 100 -9.43 7.54 -11.22
N TYR A 101 -9.25 6.37 -10.66
CA TYR A 101 -10.12 5.23 -10.96
C TYR A 101 -11.52 5.44 -10.38
N GLY A 102 -11.63 6.01 -9.19
CA GLY A 102 -12.92 6.31 -8.55
C GLY A 102 -13.75 7.33 -9.33
N GLU A 103 -13.10 8.20 -10.08
CA GLU A 103 -13.78 9.23 -10.90
C GLU A 103 -14.07 8.76 -12.32
N GLY A 104 -13.16 7.99 -12.94
CA GLY A 104 -13.24 7.64 -14.35
C GLY A 104 -13.05 6.17 -14.70
N GLY A 105 -13.10 5.28 -13.73
CA GLY A 105 -12.89 3.84 -13.97
C GLY A 105 -14.01 3.20 -14.77
N ASP A 106 -13.66 2.18 -15.56
CA ASP A 106 -14.60 1.50 -16.46
C ASP A 106 -15.51 0.51 -15.75
N ASN A 107 -15.01 -0.15 -14.68
CA ASN A 107 -15.79 -1.17 -13.96
C ASN A 107 -16.51 -0.52 -12.78
N PRO A 108 -17.88 -0.55 -12.75
CA PRO A 108 -18.64 0.11 -11.67
C PRO A 108 -18.33 -0.40 -10.26
N ASP A 109 -18.12 -1.70 -10.09
CA ASP A 109 -17.85 -2.29 -8.79
C ASP A 109 -16.46 -1.92 -8.30
N LEU A 110 -15.45 -1.98 -9.16
CA LEU A 110 -14.09 -1.59 -8.83
C LEU A 110 -13.99 -0.08 -8.62
N LYS A 111 -14.73 0.70 -9.42
CA LYS A 111 -14.81 2.16 -9.26
C LYS A 111 -15.37 2.54 -7.89
N ALA A 112 -16.45 1.90 -7.46
CA ALA A 112 -17.07 2.12 -6.15
C ALA A 112 -16.11 1.72 -5.02
N TRP A 113 -15.42 0.60 -5.16
CA TRP A 113 -14.43 0.16 -4.19
C TRP A 113 -13.27 1.14 -4.08
N ALA A 114 -12.76 1.64 -5.20
CA ALA A 114 -11.69 2.63 -5.22
C ALA A 114 -12.10 3.92 -4.53
N ALA A 115 -13.30 4.42 -4.82
CA ALA A 115 -13.83 5.64 -4.20
C ALA A 115 -14.01 5.48 -2.69
N THR A 116 -14.44 4.29 -2.23
CA THR A 116 -14.63 3.99 -0.82
C THR A 116 -13.29 3.84 -0.09
N THR A 117 -12.27 3.30 -0.75
CA THR A 117 -10.96 3.01 -0.16
C THR A 117 -10.05 4.25 -0.14
N GLU A 118 -10.20 5.16 -1.10
CA GLU A 118 -9.33 6.32 -1.26
C GLU A 118 -9.19 7.17 0.01
N PRO A 119 -10.27 7.49 0.79
CA PRO A 119 -10.10 8.26 2.03
C PRO A 119 -9.20 7.58 3.06
N ALA A 120 -9.22 6.26 3.14
CA ALA A 120 -8.31 5.52 4.02
C ALA A 120 -6.85 5.71 3.60
N LEU A 121 -6.59 5.70 2.29
CA LEU A 121 -5.24 5.93 1.75
C LEU A 121 -4.77 7.36 2.01
N GLU A 122 -5.65 8.35 1.91
CA GLU A 122 -5.31 9.73 2.27
C GLU A 122 -4.93 9.85 3.76
N HIS A 123 -5.66 9.16 4.62
CA HIS A 123 -5.35 9.11 6.05
C HIS A 123 -3.98 8.46 6.29
N HIS A 124 -3.68 7.36 5.61
CA HIS A 124 -2.37 6.71 5.67
C HIS A 124 -1.26 7.65 5.22
N LEU A 125 -1.50 8.41 4.14
CA LEU A 125 -0.53 9.38 3.63
C LEU A 125 -0.23 10.46 4.66
N MET A 126 -1.25 10.99 5.32
CA MET A 126 -1.07 11.99 6.37
C MET A 126 -0.23 11.45 7.53
N MET A 127 -0.50 10.21 7.95
CA MET A 127 0.28 9.56 9.01
C MET A 127 1.74 9.36 8.59
N ALA A 128 1.97 8.94 7.35
CA ALA A 128 3.32 8.76 6.84
C ALA A 128 4.09 10.08 6.77
N GLN A 129 3.42 11.16 6.33
CA GLN A 129 4.03 12.49 6.29
C GLN A 129 4.39 12.99 7.69
N ASP A 130 3.55 12.71 8.68
CA ASP A 130 3.82 13.09 10.07
C ASP A 130 5.04 12.36 10.62
N LEU A 131 5.23 11.09 10.28
CA LEU A 131 6.41 10.33 10.70
C LEU A 131 7.69 10.82 10.02
N ASP A 132 7.58 11.31 8.79
CA ASP A 132 8.72 11.72 7.95
C ASP A 132 9.23 13.14 8.27
N LYS A 133 8.64 13.79 9.25
CA LYS A 133 9.06 15.14 9.68
C LYS A 133 10.40 15.18 10.42
#